data_cc24c9daa4b5b706ae73319e4fe0c309
#
_entry.id   cc24c9daa4b5b706ae73319e4fe0c309
#
_cell.length_a   1.000
_cell.length_b   1.000
_cell.length_c   1.000
_cell.angle_alpha   90.00
_cell.angle_beta   90.00
_cell.angle_gamma   90.00
#
_symmetry.space_group_name_H-M   'P 1'
#
loop_
_entity.id
_entity.type
_entity.pdbx_description
1 polymer ?
#
loop_
_entity_poly.entity_id
_entity_poly.type
_entity_poly.pdbx_seq_one_letter_code
_entity_poly.pdbx_strand_id
1 'polypeptide(L)'
;MNSATARLTLVNKKGLHARASNKFMECVMLYNAQVRVKSHNSVSAESVEADSVMELLLLGSACGEDITVSAEGPEADVVIEALTKLVNNAFGEDE
;
A
#
# COMPACT_ATOMS: atom_id res chain seq x y z
N MET A 1 -15.31 -1.46 16.04
CA MET A 1 -14.44 -1.94 14.95
C MET A 1 -13.29 -0.97 14.76
N ASN A 2 -12.06 -1.49 14.67
CA ASN A 2 -10.90 -0.63 14.53
C ASN A 2 -10.71 -0.20 13.09
N SER A 3 -10.26 1.04 12.93
CA SER A 3 -9.86 1.54 11.61
C SER A 3 -8.62 2.39 11.76
N ALA A 4 -7.81 2.42 10.71
CA ALA A 4 -6.57 3.20 10.68
C ALA A 4 -6.30 3.66 9.25
N THR A 5 -5.66 4.81 9.12
CA THR A 5 -5.35 5.39 7.82
C THR A 5 -3.99 6.05 7.87
N ALA A 6 -3.22 5.95 6.79
CA ALA A 6 -1.94 6.62 6.67
C ALA A 6 -1.75 7.10 5.23
N ARG A 7 -1.13 8.26 5.09
CA ARG A 7 -0.69 8.77 3.79
C ARG A 7 0.80 8.54 3.69
N LEU A 8 1.22 7.80 2.66
CA LEU A 8 2.60 7.35 2.50
C LEU A 8 3.14 7.82 1.15
N THR A 9 4.42 8.17 1.11
CA THR A 9 5.10 8.54 -0.14
C THR A 9 5.95 7.36 -0.61
N LEU A 10 5.78 6.97 -1.87
CA LEU A 10 6.59 5.92 -2.47
C LEU A 10 8.00 6.43 -2.69
N VAL A 11 8.99 5.75 -2.11
CA VAL A 11 10.39 6.19 -2.16
C VAL A 11 11.29 5.28 -3.00
N ASN A 12 10.76 4.14 -3.47
CA ASN A 12 11.51 3.26 -4.35
C ASN A 12 11.40 3.73 -5.81
N LYS A 13 12.45 3.56 -6.59
CA LYS A 13 12.52 4.09 -7.96
C LYS A 13 11.37 3.67 -8.85
N LYS A 14 10.93 2.43 -8.73
CA LYS A 14 9.92 1.86 -9.63
C LYS A 14 8.49 2.00 -9.12
N GLY A 15 8.30 2.57 -7.93
CA GLY A 15 6.97 2.70 -7.34
C GLY A 15 6.29 1.35 -7.11
N LEU A 16 4.97 1.32 -7.27
CA LEU A 16 4.18 0.10 -7.08
C LEU A 16 4.22 -0.80 -8.32
N HIS A 17 5.43 -1.22 -8.73
CA HIS A 17 5.58 -2.22 -9.78
C HIS A 17 5.23 -3.62 -9.26
N ALA A 18 5.35 -4.65 -10.11
CA ALA A 18 4.87 -5.99 -9.76
C ALA A 18 5.48 -6.55 -8.46
N ARG A 19 6.79 -6.42 -8.28
CA ARG A 19 7.47 -6.93 -7.08
C ARG A 19 7.02 -6.19 -5.82
N ALA A 20 6.98 -4.87 -5.88
CA ALA A 20 6.56 -4.05 -4.74
C ALA A 20 5.10 -4.31 -4.40
N SER A 21 4.23 -4.41 -5.40
CA SER A 21 2.82 -4.71 -5.20
C SER A 21 2.63 -6.07 -4.57
N ASN A 22 3.43 -7.05 -4.96
CA ASN A 22 3.39 -8.39 -4.36
C ASN A 22 3.79 -8.36 -2.90
N LYS A 23 4.86 -7.62 -2.55
CA LYS A 23 5.28 -7.47 -1.16
C LYS A 23 4.24 -6.75 -0.33
N PHE A 24 3.59 -5.74 -0.91
CA PHE A 24 2.51 -5.02 -0.24
C PHE A 24 1.36 -5.96 0.07
N MET A 25 0.91 -6.73 -0.91
CA MET A 25 -0.18 -7.69 -0.76
C MET A 25 0.17 -8.76 0.28
N GLU A 26 1.38 -9.31 0.23
CA GLU A 26 1.83 -10.31 1.20
C GLU A 26 1.78 -9.77 2.63
N CYS A 27 2.19 -8.52 2.82
CA CYS A 27 2.14 -7.89 4.13
C CYS A 27 0.69 -7.77 4.62
N VAL A 28 -0.22 -7.36 3.75
CA VAL A 28 -1.64 -7.25 4.08
C VAL A 28 -2.21 -8.59 4.52
N MET A 29 -1.83 -9.66 3.83
CA MET A 29 -2.37 -11.00 4.09
C MET A 29 -1.89 -11.60 5.41
N LEU A 30 -0.88 -11.01 6.05
CA LEU A 30 -0.40 -11.47 7.35
C LEU A 30 -1.31 -11.04 8.51
N TYR A 31 -2.20 -10.09 8.27
CA TYR A 31 -2.99 -9.48 9.33
C TYR A 31 -4.48 -9.63 9.09
N ASN A 32 -5.24 -9.61 10.16
CA ASN A 32 -6.70 -9.70 10.11
C ASN A 32 -7.27 -8.28 9.96
N ALA A 33 -7.25 -7.78 8.74
CA ALA A 33 -7.78 -6.47 8.41
C ALA A 33 -8.06 -6.39 6.92
N GLN A 34 -9.04 -5.57 6.55
CA GLN A 34 -9.32 -5.25 5.15
C GLN A 34 -8.59 -3.96 4.83
N VAL A 35 -7.75 -3.97 3.80
CA VAL A 35 -6.92 -2.82 3.45
C VAL A 35 -7.26 -2.33 2.04
N ARG A 36 -7.39 -1.02 1.91
CA ARG A 36 -7.64 -0.35 0.63
C ARG A 36 -6.57 0.69 0.41
N VAL A 37 -6.23 0.92 -0.84
CA VAL A 37 -5.21 1.90 -1.23
C VAL A 37 -5.77 2.84 -2.28
N LYS A 38 -5.53 4.12 -2.08
CA LYS A 38 -5.93 5.16 -3.04
C LYS A 38 -4.69 5.93 -3.49
N SER A 39 -4.54 6.10 -4.80
CA SER A 39 -3.46 6.89 -5.36
C SER A 39 -3.83 8.37 -5.34
N HIS A 40 -2.82 9.23 -5.20
CA HIS A 40 -3.00 10.68 -5.31
C HIS A 40 -2.51 11.22 -6.65
N ASN A 41 -2.24 10.34 -7.60
CA ASN A 41 -1.93 10.78 -8.96
C ASN A 41 -3.25 11.09 -9.70
N SER A 42 -3.15 11.68 -10.90
CA SER A 42 -4.31 12.08 -11.67
C SER A 42 -4.95 10.92 -12.46
N VAL A 43 -4.37 9.74 -12.40
CA VAL A 43 -4.80 8.60 -13.23
C VAL A 43 -6.01 7.90 -12.64
N SER A 44 -6.07 7.76 -11.30
CA SER A 44 -7.15 7.04 -10.65
C SER A 44 -7.61 7.79 -9.40
N ALA A 45 -8.93 7.98 -9.29
CA ALA A 45 -9.54 8.62 -8.13
C ALA A 45 -10.13 7.60 -7.16
N GLU A 46 -10.15 6.32 -7.51
CA GLU A 46 -10.80 5.29 -6.71
C GLU A 46 -9.78 4.47 -5.93
N SER A 47 -10.21 4.00 -4.75
CA SER A 47 -9.39 3.09 -3.96
C SER A 47 -9.53 1.66 -4.51
N VAL A 48 -8.48 0.86 -4.29
CA VAL A 48 -8.46 -0.54 -4.70
C VAL A 48 -8.22 -1.43 -3.50
N GLU A 49 -8.57 -2.71 -3.63
CA GLU A 49 -8.32 -3.71 -2.59
C GLU A 49 -6.83 -4.10 -2.61
N ALA A 50 -6.19 -4.03 -1.46
CA ALA A 50 -4.77 -4.34 -1.35
C ALA A 50 -4.46 -5.84 -1.27
N ASP A 51 -5.48 -6.69 -1.35
CA ASP A 51 -5.32 -8.13 -1.40
C ASP A 51 -5.14 -8.66 -2.83
N SER A 52 -5.02 -7.74 -3.79
CA SER A 52 -4.86 -8.10 -5.21
C SER A 52 -3.70 -7.34 -5.82
N VAL A 53 -2.69 -8.07 -6.30
CA VAL A 53 -1.54 -7.47 -7.00
C VAL A 53 -2.01 -6.75 -8.26
N MET A 54 -2.97 -7.32 -8.98
CA MET A 54 -3.50 -6.70 -10.19
C MET A 54 -4.12 -5.34 -9.92
N GLU A 55 -4.90 -5.23 -8.85
CA GLU A 55 -5.51 -3.94 -8.49
C GLU A 55 -4.47 -2.91 -8.07
N LEU A 56 -3.47 -3.33 -7.30
CA LEU A 56 -2.38 -2.43 -6.92
C LEU A 56 -1.61 -1.91 -8.13
N LEU A 57 -1.39 -2.76 -9.13
CA LEU A 57 -0.74 -2.36 -10.37
C LEU A 57 -1.58 -1.34 -11.14
N LEU A 58 -2.90 -1.45 -11.08
CA LEU A 58 -3.80 -0.50 -11.76
C LEU A 58 -3.73 0.91 -11.21
N LEU A 59 -3.23 1.09 -9.99
CA LEU A 59 -3.05 2.43 -9.44
C LEU A 59 -2.01 3.24 -10.21
N GLY A 60 -1.03 2.58 -10.81
CA GLY A 60 0.01 3.25 -11.58
C GLY A 60 0.86 4.21 -10.77
N SER A 61 0.95 4.01 -9.45
CA SER A 61 1.68 4.92 -8.57
C SER A 61 3.18 4.79 -8.73
N ALA A 62 3.85 5.94 -8.87
CA ALA A 62 5.29 6.02 -9.16
C ALA A 62 6.07 6.59 -7.98
N CYS A 63 7.39 6.50 -8.06
CA CYS A 63 8.29 7.09 -7.07
C CYS A 63 7.97 8.58 -6.87
N GLY A 64 7.89 8.99 -5.64
CA GLY A 64 7.55 10.38 -5.27
C GLY A 64 6.07 10.65 -5.14
N GLU A 65 5.23 9.75 -5.60
CA GLU A 65 3.78 9.90 -5.47
C GLU A 65 3.29 9.38 -4.12
N ASP A 66 2.23 10.01 -3.62
CA ASP A 66 1.62 9.61 -2.35
C ASP A 66 0.50 8.61 -2.59
N ILE A 67 0.32 7.73 -1.62
CA ILE A 67 -0.84 6.84 -1.55
C ILE A 67 -1.47 6.99 -0.18
N THR A 68 -2.77 6.80 -0.10
CA THR A 68 -3.47 6.71 1.18
C THR A 68 -3.88 5.26 1.40
N VAL A 69 -3.45 4.71 2.53
CA VAL A 69 -3.75 3.34 2.90
C VAL A 69 -4.72 3.35 4.06
N SER A 70 -5.85 2.68 3.90
CA SER A 70 -6.91 2.60 4.91
C SER A 70 -7.14 1.15 5.29
N ALA A 71 -7.25 0.88 6.57
CA ALA A 71 -7.48 -0.47 7.08
C ALA A 71 -8.64 -0.51 8.06
N GLU A 72 -9.41 -1.58 8.02
CA GLU A 72 -10.50 -1.85 8.95
C GLU A 72 -10.39 -3.28 9.46
N GLY A 73 -10.65 -3.48 10.74
CA GLY A 73 -10.65 -4.81 11.34
C GLY A 73 -9.83 -4.86 12.62
N PRO A 74 -9.75 -6.05 13.24
CA PRO A 74 -9.07 -6.21 14.54
C PRO A 74 -7.60 -5.80 14.54
N GLU A 75 -6.91 -5.95 13.40
CA GLU A 75 -5.48 -5.63 13.29
C GLU A 75 -5.21 -4.43 12.38
N ALA A 76 -6.18 -3.51 12.27
CA ALA A 76 -6.04 -2.33 11.42
C ALA A 76 -4.80 -1.49 11.76
N ASP A 77 -4.58 -1.22 13.05
CA ASP A 77 -3.43 -0.41 13.48
C ASP A 77 -2.10 -1.10 13.17
N VAL A 78 -2.05 -2.42 13.40
CA VAL A 78 -0.83 -3.20 13.21
C VAL A 78 -0.46 -3.28 11.72
N VAL A 79 -1.44 -3.52 10.86
CA VAL A 79 -1.17 -3.62 9.43
C VAL A 79 -0.73 -2.27 8.84
N ILE A 80 -1.33 -1.17 9.31
CA ILE A 80 -0.92 0.17 8.84
C ILE A 80 0.53 0.45 9.26
N GLU A 81 0.90 0.10 10.49
CA GLU A 81 2.28 0.25 10.95
C GLU A 81 3.25 -0.57 10.12
N ALA A 82 2.90 -1.83 9.83
CA ALA A 82 3.73 -2.72 9.02
C ALA A 82 3.89 -2.20 7.59
N LEU A 83 2.81 -1.73 6.98
CA LEU A 83 2.84 -1.18 5.62
C LEU A 83 3.65 0.12 5.57
N THR A 84 3.54 0.94 6.61
CA THR A 84 4.32 2.19 6.69
C THR A 84 5.82 1.87 6.69
N LYS A 85 6.24 0.89 7.47
CA LYS A 85 7.64 0.47 7.50
C LYS A 85 8.10 -0.10 6.16
N LEU A 86 7.24 -0.89 5.52
CA LEU A 86 7.55 -1.49 4.24
C LEU A 86 7.77 -0.43 3.16
N VAL A 87 6.86 0.54 3.07
CA VAL A 87 6.94 1.62 2.09
C VAL A 87 8.16 2.51 2.36
N ASN A 88 8.37 2.89 3.63
CA ASN A 88 9.49 3.76 4.01
C ASN A 88 10.85 3.08 3.79
N ASN A 89 10.87 1.77 3.76
CA ASN A 89 12.08 0.98 3.49
C ASN A 89 12.21 0.62 2.01
N ALA A 90 11.51 1.33 1.15
CA ALA A 90 11.53 1.12 -0.31
C ALA A 90 11.24 -0.34 -0.70
N PHE A 91 10.36 -1.02 0.05
CA PHE A 91 10.03 -2.45 -0.14
C PHE A 91 11.27 -3.36 -0.04
N GLY A 92 12.33 -2.88 0.62
CA GLY A 92 13.58 -3.64 0.69
C GLY A 92 14.35 -3.67 -0.61
N GLU A 93 14.01 -2.84 -1.57
CA GLU A 93 14.70 -2.79 -2.85
C GLU A 93 16.04 -2.06 -2.72
N ASP A 94 17.05 -2.64 -3.32
CA ASP A 94 18.40 -2.08 -3.34
C ASP A 94 18.61 -1.35 -4.66
N GLU A 95 18.39 -0.04 -4.61
CA GLU A 95 18.44 0.81 -5.81
C GLU A 95 19.60 1.76 -5.83
#